data_31374ed99c964d149d0f471cf21587db
#
_entry.id   31374ed99c964d149d0f471cf21587db
#
_cell.length_a   1.000
_cell.length_b   1.000
_cell.length_c   1.000
_cell.angle_alpha   90.00
_cell.angle_beta   90.00
_cell.angle_gamma   90.00
#
_symmetry.space_group_name_H-M   'P 1'
#
loop_
_entity.id
_entity.type
_entity.pdbx_description
1 polymer ?
#
loop_
_entity_poly.entity_id
_entity_poly.type
_entity_poly.pdbx_seq_one_letter_code
_entity_poly.pdbx_strand_id
1 'polypeptide(L)'
;MEFERETHNGQIVAVVTETDEVVIRDTSSALDLLMAARYEAGTDRIAIAKEFVIDDFFILSSGIAGEILQKYVNYQMKIAIYGDYSGYTSKPLHDFIYESNKGHDFFFVETREEAIRKLASN
;
A
#
# COMPACT_ATOMS: atom_id res chain seq x y z
N MET A 1 8.79 6.95 -11.48
CA MET A 1 7.50 6.52 -10.91
C MET A 1 6.44 7.57 -11.20
N GLU A 2 5.29 7.15 -11.63
CA GLU A 2 4.18 8.02 -11.94
C GLU A 2 2.91 7.50 -11.29
N PHE A 3 1.89 8.36 -11.18
CA PHE A 3 0.59 7.99 -10.65
C PHE A 3 -0.47 8.09 -11.74
N GLU A 4 -1.40 7.14 -11.70
CA GLU A 4 -2.66 7.24 -12.40
C GLU A 4 -3.72 7.56 -11.35
N ARG A 5 -4.52 8.60 -11.59
CA ARG A 5 -5.56 9.02 -10.63
C ARG A 5 -6.87 8.35 -11.00
N GLU A 6 -7.39 7.54 -10.08
CA GLU A 6 -8.68 6.88 -10.24
C GLU A 6 -9.68 7.47 -9.26
N THR A 7 -10.86 7.81 -9.75
CA THR A 7 -11.93 8.32 -8.89
C THR A 7 -13.00 7.26 -8.70
N HIS A 8 -13.33 6.96 -7.46
CA HIS A 8 -14.36 5.99 -7.10
C HIS A 8 -15.10 6.50 -5.87
N ASN A 9 -16.44 6.52 -5.92
CA ASN A 9 -17.28 7.05 -4.83
C ASN A 9 -16.88 8.47 -4.39
N GLY A 10 -16.44 9.30 -5.34
CA GLY A 10 -16.01 10.67 -5.04
C GLY A 10 -14.62 10.78 -4.42
N GLN A 11 -13.93 9.67 -4.23
CA GLN A 11 -12.58 9.65 -3.66
C GLN A 11 -11.55 9.41 -4.73
N ILE A 12 -10.43 10.15 -4.66
CA ILE A 12 -9.32 9.97 -5.58
C ILE A 12 -8.34 8.98 -4.99
N VAL A 13 -7.96 7.98 -5.79
CA VAL A 13 -6.93 7.01 -5.43
C VAL A 13 -5.75 7.20 -6.38
N ALA A 14 -4.55 7.35 -5.83
CA ALA A 14 -3.32 7.41 -6.61
C ALA A 14 -2.81 6.00 -6.82
N VAL A 15 -2.85 5.52 -8.05
CA VAL A 15 -2.35 4.19 -8.39
C VAL A 15 -0.95 4.34 -8.96
N VAL A 16 0.03 3.67 -8.35
CA VAL A 16 1.40 3.69 -8.86
C VAL A 16 1.44 2.93 -10.19
N THR A 17 1.89 3.60 -11.24
CA THR A 17 1.99 2.98 -12.56
C THR A 17 3.26 2.15 -12.67
N GLU A 18 3.38 1.39 -13.76
CA GLU A 18 4.54 0.54 -14.00
C GLU A 18 5.85 1.32 -13.90
N THR A 19 6.83 0.68 -13.30
CA THR A 19 8.18 1.21 -13.15
C THR A 19 9.14 0.05 -13.18
N ASP A 20 10.38 0.31 -13.56
CA ASP A 20 11.45 -0.70 -13.55
C ASP A 20 12.07 -0.89 -12.16
N GLU A 21 11.61 -0.12 -11.18
CA GLU A 21 12.21 -0.08 -9.85
C GLU A 21 11.24 -0.54 -8.77
N VAL A 22 11.80 -1.10 -7.70
CA VAL A 22 11.06 -1.29 -6.45
C VAL A 22 10.87 0.09 -5.83
N VAL A 23 9.65 0.46 -5.55
CA VAL A 23 9.28 1.79 -5.06
C VAL A 23 9.40 1.88 -3.54
N ILE A 24 8.89 0.88 -2.82
CA ILE A 24 9.01 0.81 -1.36
C ILE A 24 10.14 -0.15 -1.01
N ARG A 25 11.26 0.40 -0.55
CA ARG A 25 12.46 -0.35 -0.17
C ARG A 25 12.77 -0.23 1.32
N ASP A 26 12.34 0.88 1.93
CA ASP A 26 12.62 1.23 3.32
C ASP A 26 11.67 2.33 3.75
N THR A 27 11.81 2.82 4.96
CA THR A 27 10.95 3.88 5.48
C THR A 27 11.09 5.17 4.68
N SER A 28 12.31 5.51 4.26
CA SER A 28 12.56 6.73 3.51
C SER A 28 11.84 6.73 2.16
N SER A 29 11.96 5.66 1.37
CA SER A 29 11.29 5.55 0.09
C SER A 29 9.76 5.51 0.25
N ALA A 30 9.27 4.90 1.32
CA ALA A 30 7.84 4.88 1.61
C ALA A 30 7.30 6.28 1.94
N LEU A 31 8.08 7.10 2.64
CA LEU A 31 7.72 8.49 2.90
C LEU A 31 7.77 9.34 1.62
N ASP A 32 8.75 9.10 0.75
CA ASP A 32 8.81 9.76 -0.55
C ASP A 32 7.55 9.48 -1.37
N LEU A 33 7.09 8.24 -1.36
CA LEU A 33 5.85 7.85 -2.05
C LEU A 33 4.64 8.59 -1.47
N LEU A 34 4.54 8.64 -0.15
CA LEU A 34 3.47 9.34 0.55
C LEU A 34 3.43 10.83 0.15
N MET A 35 4.57 11.48 0.17
CA MET A 35 4.66 12.90 -0.19
C MET A 35 4.32 13.12 -1.66
N ALA A 36 4.80 12.26 -2.55
CA ALA A 36 4.48 12.33 -3.97
C ALA A 36 2.96 12.21 -4.21
N ALA A 37 2.30 11.28 -3.53
CA ALA A 37 0.84 11.12 -3.67
C ALA A 37 0.10 12.39 -3.25
N ARG A 38 0.50 13.02 -2.17
CA ARG A 38 -0.12 14.26 -1.70
C ARG A 38 0.10 15.42 -2.65
N TYR A 39 1.34 15.60 -3.09
CA TYR A 39 1.68 16.81 -3.88
C TYR A 39 1.39 16.64 -5.37
N GLU A 40 1.56 15.43 -5.92
CA GLU A 40 1.38 15.21 -7.36
C GLU A 40 -0.01 14.70 -7.69
N ALA A 41 -0.60 13.86 -6.85
CA ALA A 41 -1.92 13.28 -7.10
C ALA A 41 -3.03 13.89 -6.23
N GLY A 42 -2.68 14.65 -5.21
CA GLY A 42 -3.64 15.35 -4.37
C GLY A 42 -4.52 14.44 -3.54
N THR A 43 -4.00 13.31 -3.06
CA THR A 43 -4.80 12.34 -2.31
C THR A 43 -4.01 11.69 -1.18
N ASP A 44 -4.75 11.17 -0.21
CA ASP A 44 -4.24 10.38 0.92
C ASP A 44 -4.36 8.88 0.69
N ARG A 45 -4.76 8.44 -0.49
CA ARG A 45 -5.04 7.03 -0.80
C ARG A 45 -4.13 6.55 -1.91
N ILE A 46 -3.33 5.50 -1.61
CA ILE A 46 -2.35 4.95 -2.55
C ILE A 46 -2.64 3.48 -2.79
N ALA A 47 -2.69 3.09 -4.06
CA ALA A 47 -2.72 1.69 -4.47
C ALA A 47 -1.41 1.37 -5.19
N ILE A 48 -0.75 0.29 -4.79
CA ILE A 48 0.54 -0.12 -5.36
C ILE A 48 0.58 -1.64 -5.53
N ALA A 49 1.15 -2.09 -6.64
CA ALA A 49 1.34 -3.51 -6.88
C ALA A 49 2.41 -4.08 -5.95
N LYS A 50 2.18 -5.28 -5.47
CA LYS A 50 3.11 -6.00 -4.58
C LYS A 50 4.52 -6.09 -5.16
N GLU A 51 4.63 -6.21 -6.48
CA GLU A 51 5.94 -6.31 -7.16
C GLU A 51 6.81 -5.06 -7.03
N PHE A 52 6.21 -3.93 -6.66
CA PHE A 52 6.96 -2.68 -6.44
C PHE A 52 7.32 -2.45 -4.97
N VAL A 53 7.07 -3.45 -4.13
CA VAL A 53 7.38 -3.42 -2.69
C VAL A 53 8.45 -4.47 -2.41
N ILE A 54 9.49 -4.09 -1.68
CA ILE A 54 10.57 -5.02 -1.35
C ILE A 54 10.03 -6.26 -0.62
N ASP A 55 10.57 -7.44 -0.93
CA ASP A 55 10.12 -8.71 -0.35
C ASP A 55 10.21 -8.71 1.18
N ASP A 56 11.22 -8.05 1.74
CA ASP A 56 11.41 -7.97 3.19
C ASP A 56 10.25 -7.32 3.93
N PHE A 57 9.44 -6.52 3.24
CA PHE A 57 8.22 -5.96 3.82
C PHE A 57 7.30 -7.05 4.34
N PHE A 58 7.24 -8.18 3.63
CA PHE A 58 6.36 -9.30 3.94
C PHE A 58 6.97 -10.31 4.90
N ILE A 59 8.20 -10.04 5.36
CA ILE A 59 8.84 -10.79 6.44
C ILE A 59 8.66 -9.95 7.70
N LEU A 60 7.63 -10.26 8.50
CA LEU A 60 7.26 -9.40 9.62
C LEU A 60 8.38 -9.20 10.63
N SER A 61 9.22 -10.21 10.83
CA SER A 61 10.37 -10.11 11.73
C SER A 61 11.42 -9.10 11.30
N SER A 62 11.38 -8.65 10.03
CA SER A 62 12.29 -7.61 9.55
C SER A 62 11.98 -6.25 10.17
N GLY A 63 10.74 -6.03 10.62
CA GLY A 63 10.30 -4.77 11.18
C GLY A 63 9.93 -3.70 10.15
N ILE A 64 10.19 -3.95 8.86
CA ILE A 64 9.99 -2.95 7.80
C ILE A 64 8.52 -2.56 7.67
N ALA A 65 7.62 -3.55 7.62
CA ALA A 65 6.19 -3.26 7.50
C ALA A 65 5.68 -2.44 8.67
N GLY A 66 6.04 -2.82 9.89
CA GLY A 66 5.60 -2.11 11.09
C GLY A 66 6.06 -0.66 11.10
N GLU A 67 7.32 -0.42 10.75
CA GLU A 67 7.86 0.94 10.68
C GLU A 67 7.14 1.81 9.64
N ILE A 68 6.98 1.26 8.44
CA ILE A 68 6.35 1.99 7.32
C ILE A 68 4.89 2.30 7.65
N LEU A 69 4.14 1.30 8.10
CA LEU A 69 2.72 1.46 8.34
C LEU A 69 2.46 2.41 9.52
N GLN A 70 3.34 2.41 10.53
CA GLN A 70 3.24 3.39 11.61
C GLN A 70 3.41 4.82 11.11
N LYS A 71 4.34 5.05 10.18
CA LYS A 71 4.52 6.36 9.57
C LYS A 71 3.28 6.76 8.76
N TYR A 72 2.70 5.83 8.03
CA TYR A 72 1.49 6.12 7.27
C TYR A 72 0.31 6.49 8.17
N VAL A 73 0.15 5.82 9.30
CA VAL A 73 -0.85 6.21 10.32
C VAL A 73 -0.59 7.63 10.82
N ASN A 74 0.67 7.94 11.15
CA ASN A 74 1.04 9.25 11.66
C ASN A 74 0.73 10.38 10.68
N TYR A 75 0.85 10.11 9.38
CA TYR A 75 0.56 11.08 8.32
C TYR A 75 -0.87 10.97 7.78
N GLN A 76 -1.69 10.10 8.37
CA GLN A 76 -3.09 9.89 7.97
C GLN A 76 -3.23 9.43 6.52
N MET A 77 -2.32 8.58 6.08
CA MET A 77 -2.34 7.98 4.74
C MET A 77 -2.95 6.59 4.77
N LYS A 78 -3.60 6.23 3.68
CA LYS A 78 -4.12 4.88 3.47
C LYS A 78 -3.40 4.24 2.29
N ILE A 79 -3.12 2.95 2.39
CA ILE A 79 -2.41 2.23 1.33
C ILE A 79 -3.02 0.84 1.14
N ALA A 80 -3.15 0.44 -0.12
CA ALA A 80 -3.53 -0.92 -0.48
C ALA A 80 -2.44 -1.50 -1.38
N ILE A 81 -1.96 -2.67 -1.03
CA ILE A 81 -0.95 -3.39 -1.80
C ILE A 81 -1.64 -4.59 -2.43
N TYR A 82 -1.67 -4.64 -3.76
CA TYR A 82 -2.38 -5.69 -4.48
C TYR A 82 -1.43 -6.65 -5.18
N GLY A 83 -1.80 -7.91 -5.21
CA GLY A 83 -1.00 -8.96 -5.82
C GLY A 83 -1.36 -10.34 -5.30
N ASP A 84 -0.53 -11.31 -5.62
CA ASP A 84 -0.73 -12.70 -5.22
C ASP A 84 -0.03 -12.98 -3.89
N TYR A 85 -0.83 -13.31 -2.87
CA TYR A 85 -0.32 -13.66 -1.54
C TYR A 85 -0.37 -15.16 -1.27
N SER A 86 -0.78 -15.98 -2.25
CA SER A 86 -0.97 -17.43 -2.06
C SER A 86 0.32 -18.18 -1.75
N GLY A 87 1.48 -17.62 -2.15
CA GLY A 87 2.78 -18.26 -1.92
C GLY A 87 3.32 -18.10 -0.50
N TYR A 88 2.71 -17.25 0.32
CA TYR A 88 3.17 -17.02 1.68
C TYR A 88 2.59 -18.07 2.63
N THR A 89 3.46 -18.70 3.43
CA THR A 89 3.06 -19.76 4.38
C THR A 89 3.15 -19.29 5.84
N SER A 90 3.68 -18.10 6.09
CA SER A 90 3.84 -17.59 7.44
C SER A 90 2.50 -17.29 8.09
N LYS A 91 2.22 -17.92 9.21
CA LYS A 91 0.99 -17.66 9.97
C LYS A 91 0.96 -16.21 10.50
N PRO A 92 2.04 -15.67 11.09
CA PRO A 92 2.03 -14.27 11.51
C PRO A 92 1.69 -13.30 10.38
N LEU A 93 2.19 -13.54 9.17
CA LEU A 93 1.86 -12.69 8.02
C LEU A 93 0.39 -12.82 7.63
N HIS A 94 -0.14 -14.04 7.59
CA HIS A 94 -1.55 -14.26 7.29
C HIS A 94 -2.45 -13.55 8.30
N ASP A 95 -2.12 -13.64 9.58
CA ASP A 95 -2.87 -12.98 10.66
C ASP A 95 -2.81 -11.46 10.51
N PHE A 96 -1.63 -10.94 10.18
CA PHE A 96 -1.40 -9.51 9.97
C PHE A 96 -2.24 -8.97 8.80
N ILE A 97 -2.25 -9.69 7.68
CA ILE A 97 -3.05 -9.33 6.51
C ILE A 97 -4.54 -9.34 6.85
N TYR A 98 -5.00 -10.40 7.52
CA TYR A 98 -6.39 -10.53 7.91
C TYR A 98 -6.85 -9.38 8.81
N GLU A 99 -6.06 -9.07 9.84
CA GLU A 99 -6.39 -7.97 10.75
C GLU A 99 -6.33 -6.61 10.06
N SER A 100 -5.35 -6.38 9.19
CA SER A 100 -5.23 -5.13 8.45
C SER A 100 -6.46 -4.89 7.56
N ASN A 101 -6.94 -5.93 6.90
CA ASN A 101 -8.08 -5.83 6.00
C ASN A 101 -9.40 -5.54 6.72
N LYS A 102 -9.47 -5.78 8.02
CA LYS A 102 -10.63 -5.41 8.84
C LYS A 102 -10.65 -3.93 9.20
N GLY A 103 -9.51 -3.28 9.12
CA GLY A 103 -9.37 -1.87 9.48
C GLY A 103 -9.71 -0.94 8.33
N HIS A 104 -9.20 0.29 8.42
CA HIS A 104 -9.53 1.35 7.47
C HIS A 104 -8.30 1.98 6.82
N ASP A 105 -7.10 1.54 7.18
CA ASP A 105 -5.86 2.22 6.77
C ASP A 105 -4.99 1.40 5.82
N PHE A 106 -4.94 0.08 6.00
CA PHE A 106 -4.05 -0.79 5.22
C PHE A 106 -4.83 -1.96 4.67
N PHE A 107 -4.64 -2.23 3.36
CA PHE A 107 -5.33 -3.34 2.70
C PHE A 107 -4.35 -4.16 1.88
N PHE A 108 -4.48 -5.48 1.96
CA PHE A 108 -3.68 -6.43 1.19
C PHE A 108 -4.67 -7.28 0.40
N VAL A 109 -4.80 -6.98 -0.88
CA VAL A 109 -5.85 -7.54 -1.73
C VAL A 109 -5.26 -8.11 -3.01
N GLU A 110 -6.06 -8.82 -3.80
CA GLU A 110 -5.54 -9.53 -4.95
C GLU A 110 -5.42 -8.67 -6.22
N THR A 111 -6.35 -7.72 -6.42
CA THR A 111 -6.43 -6.98 -7.66
C THR A 111 -6.38 -5.47 -7.46
N ARG A 112 -5.98 -4.78 -8.53
CA ARG A 112 -5.97 -3.32 -8.59
C ARG A 112 -7.37 -2.76 -8.31
N GLU A 113 -8.40 -3.35 -8.91
CA GLU A 113 -9.78 -2.91 -8.77
C GLU A 113 -10.25 -3.04 -7.33
N GLU A 114 -9.90 -4.12 -6.66
CA GLU A 114 -10.24 -4.34 -5.26
C GLU A 114 -9.52 -3.31 -4.36
N ALA A 115 -8.26 -3.01 -4.67
CA ALA A 115 -7.50 -2.00 -3.93
C ALA A 115 -8.18 -0.63 -4.02
N ILE A 116 -8.57 -0.23 -5.22
CA ILE A 116 -9.24 1.05 -5.45
C ILE A 116 -10.57 1.10 -4.69
N ARG A 117 -11.35 0.03 -4.77
CA ARG A 117 -12.64 -0.04 -4.10
C ARG A 117 -12.51 0.06 -2.57
N LYS A 118 -11.55 -0.68 -2.00
CA LYS A 118 -11.31 -0.66 -0.56
C LYS A 118 -10.88 0.72 -0.07
N LEU A 119 -9.96 1.34 -0.78
CA LEU A 119 -9.46 2.66 -0.42
C LEU A 119 -10.56 3.72 -0.53
N ALA A 120 -11.41 3.62 -1.53
CA ALA A 120 -12.46 4.60 -1.77
C ALA A 120 -13.68 4.43 -0.86
N SER A 121 -13.80 3.28 -0.19
CA SER A 121 -14.92 2.98 0.70
C SER A 121 -14.65 3.40 2.15
N ASN A 122 -13.45 3.86 2.45
CA ASN A 122 -13.04 4.13 3.84
C ASN A 122 -12.55 5.55 4.07
#